data_0804fda0a78b3e3ee1c1b550c3df779a
#
_entry.id   0804fda0a78b3e3ee1c1b550c3df779a
#
_cell.length_a   1.000
_cell.length_b   1.000
_cell.length_c   1.000
_cell.angle_alpha   90.00
_cell.angle_beta   90.00
_cell.angle_gamma   90.00
#
_symmetry.space_group_name_H-M   'P 1'
#
loop_
_entity.id
_entity.type
_entity.pdbx_description
1 polymer ?
#
loop_
_entity_poly.entity_id
_entity_poly.type
_entity_poly.pdbx_seq_one_letter_code
_entity_poly.pdbx_strand_id
1 'polypeptide(L)'
;MAEKKPRRKELLKEPDEFITWSARAVAFARSNPRAIGIAVSLVVVVALASLAYYGYQNRRQSAAHEMLESAVRTYEILSVSENSKSSPEQDKVLAELDTISNNYDGLPSGEVAVLYEGHVLFNKGDYQAALKRYNQFQASNLARKGMGPLAQYNIAETYMALKDSEKAISVFEQLSRDINSPYRREAYSSIARIYEMMDKKKEATQAYKQYLKIFPEAPDADFVKAKIAQLSIQG
;
A
#
# COMPACT_ATOMS: atom_id res chain seq x y z
N MET A 1 23.33 61.24 -11.96
CA MET A 1 24.11 60.45 -12.92
C MET A 1 23.16 59.56 -13.68
N ALA A 2 22.93 59.82 -14.97
CA ALA A 2 21.99 59.05 -15.77
C ALA A 2 22.70 57.82 -16.35
N GLU A 3 22.22 56.66 -16.00
CA GLU A 3 22.71 55.38 -16.49
C GLU A 3 22.34 55.22 -17.97
N LYS A 4 23.39 55.17 -18.83
CA LYS A 4 23.26 55.12 -20.28
C LYS A 4 22.78 53.72 -20.68
N LYS A 5 21.50 53.52 -21.04
CA LYS A 5 20.98 52.27 -21.58
C LYS A 5 21.84 51.81 -22.78
N PRO A 6 22.32 50.54 -22.81
CA PRO A 6 23.13 50.07 -23.92
C PRO A 6 22.31 50.11 -25.22
N ARG A 7 22.96 50.53 -26.31
CA ARG A 7 22.31 50.62 -27.63
C ARG A 7 22.01 49.23 -28.17
N ARG A 8 20.82 49.05 -28.74
CA ARG A 8 20.31 47.83 -29.33
C ARG A 8 21.28 47.08 -30.29
N LYS A 9 22.27 47.82 -30.84
CA LYS A 9 23.34 47.28 -31.69
C LYS A 9 24.49 46.63 -30.90
N GLU A 10 24.64 46.85 -29.61
CA GLU A 10 25.67 46.26 -28.77
C GLU A 10 25.18 44.88 -28.24
N LEU A 11 23.88 44.74 -27.98
CA LEU A 11 23.24 43.48 -27.58
C LEU A 11 23.25 42.39 -28.70
N LEU A 12 23.45 42.79 -29.95
CA LEU A 12 23.54 41.87 -31.11
C LEU A 12 24.96 41.39 -31.41
N LYS A 13 25.96 41.86 -30.64
CA LYS A 13 27.38 41.46 -30.82
C LYS A 13 27.89 40.41 -29.86
N GLU A 14 27.14 40.11 -28.83
CA GLU A 14 27.48 38.91 -27.99
C GLU A 14 27.06 37.68 -28.77
N PRO A 15 28.00 36.78 -29.09
CA PRO A 15 27.66 35.49 -29.75
C PRO A 15 26.75 34.75 -28.78
N ASP A 16 25.55 34.38 -29.23
CA ASP A 16 24.61 33.57 -28.46
C ASP A 16 25.37 32.34 -27.93
N GLU A 17 25.45 32.22 -26.60
CA GLU A 17 26.20 31.13 -25.92
C GLU A 17 25.78 29.78 -26.44
N PHE A 18 24.51 29.61 -26.81
CA PHE A 18 23.99 28.39 -27.41
C PHE A 18 24.59 28.13 -28.80
N ILE A 19 24.75 29.16 -29.66
CA ILE A 19 25.36 29.05 -30.99
C ILE A 19 26.85 28.69 -30.86
N THR A 20 27.54 29.30 -29.92
CA THR A 20 28.97 29.00 -29.65
C THR A 20 29.17 27.60 -29.06
N TRP A 21 28.25 27.13 -28.19
CA TRP A 21 28.33 25.79 -27.62
C TRP A 21 28.05 24.73 -28.69
N SER A 22 27.01 24.90 -29.49
CA SER A 22 26.66 23.97 -30.56
C SER A 22 27.74 23.90 -31.64
N ALA A 23 28.34 25.02 -32.01
CA ALA A 23 29.47 25.06 -32.95
C ALA A 23 30.70 24.30 -32.42
N ARG A 24 31.02 24.46 -31.10
CA ARG A 24 32.11 23.70 -30.43
C ARG A 24 31.81 22.20 -30.41
N ALA A 25 30.57 21.80 -30.09
CA ALA A 25 30.15 20.40 -30.07
C ALA A 25 30.27 19.76 -31.46
N VAL A 26 29.85 20.46 -32.51
CA VAL A 26 30.00 19.98 -33.92
C VAL A 26 31.47 19.89 -34.33
N ALA A 27 32.30 20.88 -33.97
CA ALA A 27 33.74 20.84 -34.24
C ALA A 27 34.44 19.66 -33.53
N PHE A 28 34.10 19.43 -32.25
CA PHE A 28 34.57 18.27 -31.50
C PHE A 28 34.16 16.94 -32.13
N ALA A 29 32.87 16.83 -32.55
CA ALA A 29 32.37 15.66 -33.20
C ALA A 29 33.10 15.34 -34.52
N ARG A 30 33.40 16.38 -35.31
CA ARG A 30 34.19 16.23 -36.55
C ARG A 30 35.64 15.84 -36.33
N SER A 31 36.26 16.35 -35.26
CA SER A 31 37.65 16.04 -34.96
C SER A 31 37.85 14.68 -34.28
N ASN A 32 36.76 14.09 -33.68
CA ASN A 32 36.83 12.84 -32.93
C ASN A 32 35.78 11.80 -33.39
N PRO A 33 35.73 11.41 -34.67
CA PRO A 33 34.66 10.54 -35.19
C PRO A 33 34.59 9.17 -34.50
N ARG A 34 35.75 8.62 -34.09
CA ARG A 34 35.78 7.34 -33.36
C ARG A 34 35.19 7.46 -31.96
N ALA A 35 35.48 8.52 -31.22
CA ALA A 35 34.93 8.75 -29.87
C ALA A 35 33.41 8.96 -29.94
N ILE A 36 32.94 9.71 -30.91
CA ILE A 36 31.50 9.92 -31.14
C ILE A 36 30.82 8.60 -31.55
N GLY A 37 31.42 7.80 -32.45
CA GLY A 37 30.91 6.49 -32.81
C GLY A 37 30.75 5.57 -31.59
N ILE A 38 31.75 5.51 -30.71
CA ILE A 38 31.69 4.72 -29.49
C ILE A 38 30.58 5.25 -28.56
N ALA A 39 30.50 6.56 -28.36
CA ALA A 39 29.48 7.17 -27.50
C ALA A 39 28.05 6.88 -28.01
N VAL A 40 27.80 7.05 -29.29
CA VAL A 40 26.51 6.73 -29.93
C VAL A 40 26.19 5.24 -29.80
N SER A 41 27.16 4.36 -30.07
CA SER A 41 26.98 2.91 -29.90
C SER A 41 26.62 2.54 -28.48
N LEU A 42 27.26 3.15 -27.47
CA LEU A 42 26.96 2.93 -26.07
C LEU A 42 25.53 3.36 -25.73
N VAL A 43 25.10 4.53 -26.20
CA VAL A 43 23.73 5.03 -26.01
C VAL A 43 22.70 4.06 -26.63
N VAL A 44 22.95 3.58 -27.85
CA VAL A 44 22.09 2.61 -28.53
C VAL A 44 22.00 1.30 -27.74
N VAL A 45 23.14 0.77 -27.27
CA VAL A 45 23.16 -0.46 -26.47
C VAL A 45 22.37 -0.28 -25.16
N VAL A 46 22.56 0.84 -24.45
CA VAL A 46 21.82 1.15 -23.23
C VAL A 46 20.32 1.27 -23.52
N ALA A 47 19.94 1.93 -24.62
CA ALA A 47 18.53 2.06 -25.02
C ALA A 47 17.91 0.70 -25.33
N LEU A 48 18.59 -0.16 -26.09
CA LEU A 48 18.11 -1.51 -26.40
C LEU A 48 18.00 -2.38 -25.15
N ALA A 49 19.00 -2.34 -24.26
CA ALA A 49 18.97 -3.05 -22.98
C ALA A 49 17.79 -2.57 -22.10
N SER A 50 17.55 -1.26 -22.06
CA SER A 50 16.40 -0.68 -21.31
C SER A 50 15.06 -1.13 -21.89
N LEU A 51 14.90 -1.16 -23.21
CA LEU A 51 13.70 -1.66 -23.87
C LEU A 51 13.47 -3.16 -23.60
N ALA A 52 14.52 -3.96 -23.69
CA ALA A 52 14.45 -5.39 -23.39
C ALA A 52 14.08 -5.65 -21.92
N TYR A 53 14.69 -4.90 -20.99
CA TYR A 53 14.37 -4.96 -19.56
C TYR A 53 12.93 -4.56 -19.29
N TYR A 54 12.46 -3.47 -19.90
CA TYR A 54 11.08 -3.02 -19.76
C TYR A 54 10.08 -4.06 -20.29
N GLY A 55 10.35 -4.62 -21.48
CA GLY A 55 9.53 -5.69 -22.05
C GLY A 55 9.49 -6.96 -21.17
N TYR A 56 10.63 -7.34 -20.60
CA TYR A 56 10.71 -8.46 -19.65
C TYR A 56 9.88 -8.20 -18.39
N GLN A 57 10.04 -7.02 -17.78
CA GLN A 57 9.28 -6.64 -16.58
C GLN A 57 7.77 -6.58 -16.83
N ASN A 58 7.37 -6.04 -17.98
CA ASN A 58 5.96 -5.98 -18.34
C ASN A 58 5.33 -7.39 -18.50
N ARG A 59 6.05 -8.32 -19.13
CA ARG A 59 5.61 -9.72 -19.25
C ARG A 59 5.51 -10.40 -17.88
N ARG A 60 6.52 -10.20 -17.01
CA ARG A 60 6.47 -10.71 -15.63
C ARG A 60 5.27 -10.20 -14.86
N GLN A 61 4.98 -8.90 -14.96
CA GLN A 61 3.85 -8.29 -14.27
C GLN A 61 2.51 -8.80 -14.79
N SER A 62 2.36 -8.99 -16.12
CA SER A 62 1.13 -9.54 -16.70
C SER A 62 0.91 -10.98 -16.25
N ALA A 63 1.94 -11.83 -16.27
CA ALA A 63 1.85 -13.21 -15.79
C ALA A 63 1.51 -13.28 -14.29
N ALA A 64 2.16 -12.47 -13.47
CA ALA A 64 1.86 -12.38 -12.04
C ALA A 64 0.42 -11.94 -11.77
N HIS A 65 -0.09 -10.99 -12.56
CA HIS A 65 -1.46 -10.49 -12.43
C HIS A 65 -2.50 -11.57 -12.76
N GLU A 66 -2.31 -12.30 -13.87
CA GLU A 66 -3.20 -13.39 -14.27
C GLU A 66 -3.26 -14.50 -13.23
N MET A 67 -2.09 -14.92 -12.72
CA MET A 67 -2.03 -15.94 -11.66
C MET A 67 -2.71 -15.45 -10.37
N LEU A 68 -2.47 -14.20 -9.97
CA LEU A 68 -3.09 -13.62 -8.79
C LEU A 68 -4.61 -13.53 -8.94
N GLU A 69 -5.12 -13.08 -10.08
CA GLU A 69 -6.56 -12.98 -10.35
C GLU A 69 -7.24 -14.36 -10.19
N SER A 70 -6.63 -15.42 -10.73
CA SER A 70 -7.12 -16.78 -10.58
C SER A 70 -7.17 -17.23 -9.13
N ALA A 71 -6.09 -17.04 -8.37
CA ALA A 71 -6.01 -17.41 -6.97
C ALA A 71 -7.00 -16.63 -6.10
N VAL A 72 -7.12 -15.31 -6.31
CA VAL A 72 -8.06 -14.44 -5.60
C VAL A 72 -9.50 -14.83 -5.89
N ARG A 73 -9.86 -15.10 -7.15
CA ARG A 73 -11.20 -15.55 -7.52
C ARG A 73 -11.56 -16.86 -6.82
N THR A 74 -10.64 -17.81 -6.76
CA THR A 74 -10.85 -19.07 -6.05
C THR A 74 -11.03 -18.83 -4.55
N TYR A 75 -10.21 -17.96 -3.95
CA TYR A 75 -10.36 -17.55 -2.55
C TYR A 75 -11.73 -16.94 -2.26
N GLU A 76 -12.19 -16.01 -3.10
CA GLU A 76 -13.49 -15.33 -2.93
C GLU A 76 -14.65 -16.34 -2.95
N ILE A 77 -14.64 -17.28 -3.90
CA ILE A 77 -15.66 -18.35 -3.97
C ILE A 77 -15.65 -19.18 -2.68
N LEU A 78 -14.47 -19.57 -2.20
CA LEU A 78 -14.33 -20.35 -0.98
C LEU A 78 -14.73 -19.58 0.28
N SER A 79 -14.46 -18.29 0.33
CA SER A 79 -14.73 -17.44 1.51
C SER A 79 -16.22 -17.27 1.80
N VAL A 80 -17.09 -17.39 0.79
CA VAL A 80 -18.56 -17.32 0.92
C VAL A 80 -19.18 -18.67 1.28
N SER A 81 -18.46 -19.77 1.12
CA SER A 81 -18.96 -21.13 1.42
C SER A 81 -18.86 -21.45 2.91
N GLU A 82 -19.97 -21.79 3.55
CA GLU A 82 -20.06 -22.07 5.00
C GLU A 82 -19.13 -23.23 5.49
N ASN A 83 -18.71 -24.12 4.60
CA ASN A 83 -17.91 -25.28 4.94
C ASN A 83 -16.38 -25.10 4.71
N SER A 84 -15.91 -23.86 4.49
CA SER A 84 -14.57 -23.63 3.94
C SER A 84 -13.43 -23.52 4.96
N LYS A 85 -13.71 -23.52 6.27
CA LYS A 85 -12.69 -23.12 7.29
C LYS A 85 -11.41 -23.98 7.36
N SER A 86 -11.32 -25.10 6.69
CA SER A 86 -10.11 -25.95 6.57
C SER A 86 -10.26 -26.93 5.42
N SER A 87 -10.54 -26.45 4.22
CA SER A 87 -10.68 -27.31 3.05
C SER A 87 -9.33 -27.50 2.33
N PRO A 88 -9.11 -28.64 1.67
CA PRO A 88 -7.92 -28.83 0.80
C PRO A 88 -7.77 -27.75 -0.27
N GLU A 89 -8.90 -27.15 -0.70
CA GLU A 89 -8.94 -26.08 -1.66
C GLU A 89 -8.28 -24.80 -1.11
N GLN A 90 -8.46 -24.49 0.19
CA GLN A 90 -7.75 -23.38 0.83
C GLN A 90 -6.24 -23.60 0.89
N ASP A 91 -5.79 -24.83 1.14
CA ASP A 91 -4.36 -25.15 1.10
C ASP A 91 -3.79 -24.96 -0.30
N LYS A 92 -4.56 -25.32 -1.34
CA LYS A 92 -4.16 -25.10 -2.72
C LYS A 92 -4.04 -23.61 -3.04
N VAL A 93 -5.05 -22.81 -2.68
CA VAL A 93 -5.00 -21.34 -2.87
C VAL A 93 -3.81 -20.73 -2.13
N LEU A 94 -3.54 -21.17 -0.90
CA LEU A 94 -2.40 -20.70 -0.13
C LEU A 94 -1.07 -21.03 -0.83
N ALA A 95 -0.91 -22.23 -1.37
CA ALA A 95 0.28 -22.63 -2.12
C ALA A 95 0.45 -21.86 -3.44
N GLU A 96 -0.65 -21.54 -4.13
CA GLU A 96 -0.64 -20.70 -5.32
C GLU A 96 -0.20 -19.27 -4.98
N LEU A 97 -0.77 -18.69 -3.93
CA LEU A 97 -0.39 -17.34 -3.43
C LEU A 97 1.07 -17.30 -2.98
N ASP A 98 1.56 -18.31 -2.24
CA ASP A 98 2.97 -18.41 -1.84
C ASP A 98 3.90 -18.50 -3.07
N THR A 99 3.49 -19.22 -4.10
CA THR A 99 4.24 -19.27 -5.37
C THR A 99 4.32 -17.88 -6.03
N ILE A 100 3.21 -17.11 -6.01
CA ILE A 100 3.16 -15.78 -6.60
C ILE A 100 4.01 -14.80 -5.77
N SER A 101 3.87 -14.81 -4.45
CA SER A 101 4.60 -13.91 -3.55
C SER A 101 6.12 -14.12 -3.64
N ASN A 102 6.57 -15.37 -3.77
CA ASN A 102 8.00 -15.69 -3.88
C ASN A 102 8.58 -15.40 -5.28
N ASN A 103 7.87 -15.79 -6.35
CA ASN A 103 8.40 -15.65 -7.71
C ASN A 103 8.32 -14.20 -8.23
N TYR A 104 7.41 -13.41 -7.69
CA TYR A 104 7.12 -12.04 -8.11
C TYR A 104 7.30 -11.03 -6.98
N ASP A 105 8.22 -11.32 -6.06
CA ASP A 105 8.58 -10.40 -4.97
C ASP A 105 8.95 -9.02 -5.53
N GLY A 106 8.52 -7.96 -4.84
CA GLY A 106 8.70 -6.58 -5.25
C GLY A 106 7.79 -6.10 -6.39
N LEU A 107 7.03 -6.98 -7.05
CA LEU A 107 5.96 -6.59 -7.97
C LEU A 107 4.64 -6.42 -7.20
N PRO A 108 3.74 -5.51 -7.67
CA PRO A 108 2.45 -5.29 -7.03
C PRO A 108 1.65 -6.58 -6.81
N SER A 109 1.61 -7.49 -7.78
CA SER A 109 0.89 -8.76 -7.66
C SER A 109 1.49 -9.68 -6.60
N GLY A 110 2.83 -9.69 -6.43
CA GLY A 110 3.49 -10.46 -5.37
C GLY A 110 3.19 -9.89 -3.98
N GLU A 111 3.20 -8.56 -3.84
CA GLU A 111 2.85 -7.90 -2.59
C GLU A 111 1.37 -8.14 -2.22
N VAL A 112 0.45 -8.10 -3.19
CA VAL A 112 -0.98 -8.42 -2.97
C VAL A 112 -1.16 -9.90 -2.62
N ALA A 113 -0.39 -10.82 -3.21
CA ALA A 113 -0.42 -12.23 -2.85
C ALA A 113 -0.10 -12.43 -1.36
N VAL A 114 0.90 -11.74 -0.81
CA VAL A 114 1.22 -11.77 0.63
C VAL A 114 0.01 -11.34 1.48
N LEU A 115 -0.72 -10.32 1.07
CA LEU A 115 -1.93 -9.87 1.77
C LEU A 115 -3.01 -10.98 1.78
N TYR A 116 -3.26 -11.60 0.63
CA TYR A 116 -4.24 -12.68 0.52
C TYR A 116 -3.82 -13.97 1.24
N GLU A 117 -2.52 -14.28 1.31
CA GLU A 117 -2.03 -15.35 2.18
C GLU A 117 -2.42 -15.08 3.64
N GLY A 118 -2.28 -13.83 4.10
CA GLY A 118 -2.77 -13.41 5.41
C GLY A 118 -4.26 -13.68 5.59
N HIS A 119 -5.09 -13.35 4.59
CA HIS A 119 -6.54 -13.60 4.64
C HIS A 119 -6.88 -15.09 4.68
N VAL A 120 -6.22 -15.92 3.86
CA VAL A 120 -6.43 -17.38 3.88
C VAL A 120 -6.06 -17.96 5.24
N LEU A 121 -4.89 -17.59 5.77
CA LEU A 121 -4.41 -18.06 7.08
C LEU A 121 -5.33 -17.60 8.22
N PHE A 122 -5.81 -16.36 8.18
CA PHE A 122 -6.78 -15.85 9.14
C PHE A 122 -8.08 -16.68 9.13
N ASN A 123 -8.62 -16.97 7.96
CA ASN A 123 -9.85 -17.75 7.81
C ASN A 123 -9.65 -19.22 8.26
N LYS A 124 -8.45 -19.77 8.09
CA LYS A 124 -8.07 -21.08 8.63
C LYS A 124 -7.90 -21.09 10.15
N GLY A 125 -7.86 -19.95 10.81
CA GLY A 125 -7.61 -19.81 12.23
C GLY A 125 -6.12 -19.81 12.61
N ASP A 126 -5.20 -19.84 11.64
CA ASP A 126 -3.77 -19.70 11.91
C ASP A 126 -3.41 -18.20 12.02
N TYR A 127 -3.86 -17.61 13.11
CA TYR A 127 -3.72 -16.17 13.35
C TYR A 127 -2.27 -15.73 13.50
N GLN A 128 -1.37 -16.59 13.99
CA GLN A 128 0.05 -16.24 14.11
C GLN A 128 0.72 -16.16 12.73
N ALA A 129 0.44 -17.09 11.84
CA ALA A 129 0.94 -17.02 10.46
C ALA A 129 0.30 -15.86 9.70
N ALA A 130 -1.02 -15.60 9.87
CA ALA A 130 -1.70 -14.46 9.28
C ALA A 130 -1.05 -13.13 9.72
N LEU A 131 -0.78 -12.95 11.01
CA LEU A 131 -0.11 -11.79 11.55
C LEU A 131 1.28 -11.56 10.92
N LYS A 132 2.02 -12.65 10.70
CA LYS A 132 3.33 -12.58 10.03
C LYS A 132 3.18 -12.06 8.59
N ARG A 133 2.20 -12.56 7.82
CA ARG A 133 1.96 -12.12 6.44
C ARG A 133 1.47 -10.68 6.38
N TYR A 134 0.56 -10.26 7.24
CA TYR A 134 0.11 -8.86 7.30
C TYR A 134 1.24 -7.89 7.66
N ASN A 135 2.13 -8.25 8.60
CA ASN A 135 3.31 -7.43 8.91
C ASN A 135 4.29 -7.37 7.74
N GLN A 136 4.47 -8.47 6.99
CA GLN A 136 5.25 -8.48 5.75
C GLN A 136 4.65 -7.51 4.72
N PHE A 137 3.32 -7.57 4.50
CA PHE A 137 2.63 -6.65 3.62
C PHE A 137 2.72 -5.20 4.10
N GLN A 138 2.65 -4.93 5.41
CA GLN A 138 2.82 -3.59 5.98
C GLN A 138 4.17 -2.95 5.63
N ALA A 139 5.21 -3.75 5.43
CA ALA A 139 6.52 -3.29 4.99
C ALA A 139 6.66 -3.08 3.48
N SER A 140 5.66 -3.45 2.69
CA SER A 140 5.67 -3.44 1.22
C SER A 140 5.60 -2.04 0.60
N ASN A 141 5.84 -1.96 -0.71
CA ASN A 141 5.70 -0.71 -1.46
C ASN A 141 4.22 -0.28 -1.57
N LEU A 142 3.29 -1.23 -1.72
CA LEU A 142 1.86 -0.93 -1.78
C LEU A 142 1.34 -0.36 -0.47
N ALA A 143 1.79 -0.90 0.67
CA ALA A 143 1.45 -0.36 1.98
C ALA A 143 1.92 1.09 2.12
N ARG A 144 3.16 1.39 1.72
CA ARG A 144 3.71 2.77 1.71
C ARG A 144 2.98 3.70 0.73
N LYS A 145 2.41 3.18 -0.35
CA LYS A 145 1.66 3.93 -1.37
C LYS A 145 0.17 4.11 -1.06
N GLY A 146 -0.28 3.73 0.13
CA GLY A 146 -1.64 4.00 0.59
C GLY A 146 -2.41 2.77 1.09
N MET A 147 -1.91 1.54 0.92
CA MET A 147 -2.56 0.33 1.44
C MET A 147 -2.16 0.00 2.90
N GLY A 148 -1.30 0.81 3.52
CA GLY A 148 -0.88 0.63 4.91
C GLY A 148 -2.03 0.55 5.92
N PRO A 149 -3.04 1.42 5.85
CA PRO A 149 -4.20 1.35 6.73
C PRO A 149 -4.98 0.03 6.64
N LEU A 150 -5.05 -0.60 5.46
CA LEU A 150 -5.65 -1.94 5.30
C LEU A 150 -4.85 -3.00 6.07
N ALA A 151 -3.52 -2.98 5.93
CA ALA A 151 -2.68 -3.91 6.68
C ALA A 151 -2.81 -3.73 8.19
N GLN A 152 -2.80 -2.48 8.68
CA GLN A 152 -3.00 -2.17 10.09
C GLN A 152 -4.35 -2.67 10.61
N TYR A 153 -5.42 -2.47 9.85
CA TYR A 153 -6.73 -2.97 10.20
C TYR A 153 -6.72 -4.50 10.37
N ASN A 154 -6.17 -5.24 9.39
CA ASN A 154 -6.07 -6.70 9.45
C ASN A 154 -5.17 -7.18 10.60
N ILE A 155 -4.08 -6.46 10.90
CA ILE A 155 -3.22 -6.74 12.06
C ILE A 155 -4.02 -6.59 13.37
N ALA A 156 -4.79 -5.52 13.51
CA ALA A 156 -5.60 -5.28 14.71
C ALA A 156 -6.69 -6.35 14.89
N GLU A 157 -7.42 -6.70 13.82
CA GLU A 157 -8.41 -7.79 13.83
C GLU A 157 -7.74 -9.14 14.18
N THR A 158 -6.51 -9.36 13.71
CA THR A 158 -5.76 -10.58 14.02
C THR A 158 -5.38 -10.63 15.50
N TYR A 159 -4.99 -9.51 16.12
CA TYR A 159 -4.78 -9.45 17.58
C TYR A 159 -6.06 -9.69 18.36
N MET A 160 -7.21 -9.22 17.88
CA MET A 160 -8.51 -9.56 18.49
C MET A 160 -8.77 -11.08 18.45
N ALA A 161 -8.54 -11.72 17.31
CA ALA A 161 -8.70 -13.16 17.14
C ALA A 161 -7.74 -13.97 18.06
N LEU A 162 -6.53 -13.43 18.29
CA LEU A 162 -5.56 -13.94 19.27
C LEU A 162 -5.90 -13.63 20.73
N LYS A 163 -7.00 -12.89 20.98
CA LYS A 163 -7.41 -12.39 22.30
C LYS A 163 -6.40 -11.44 22.96
N ASP A 164 -5.50 -10.85 22.18
CA ASP A 164 -4.55 -9.82 22.62
C ASP A 164 -5.21 -8.43 22.46
N SER A 165 -6.19 -8.15 23.31
CA SER A 165 -6.99 -6.93 23.28
C SER A 165 -6.14 -5.66 23.40
N GLU A 166 -5.06 -5.70 24.17
CA GLU A 166 -4.21 -4.52 24.38
C GLU A 166 -3.47 -4.13 23.10
N LYS A 167 -2.89 -5.11 22.41
CA LYS A 167 -2.25 -4.84 21.11
C LYS A 167 -3.26 -4.43 20.06
N ALA A 168 -4.45 -5.06 20.03
CA ALA A 168 -5.51 -4.66 19.11
C ALA A 168 -5.90 -3.18 19.30
N ILE A 169 -6.14 -2.75 20.55
CA ILE A 169 -6.44 -1.35 20.87
C ILE A 169 -5.31 -0.44 20.39
N SER A 170 -4.05 -0.78 20.69
CA SER A 170 -2.90 0.04 20.31
C SER A 170 -2.82 0.27 18.81
N VAL A 171 -3.06 -0.77 17.99
CA VAL A 171 -3.05 -0.64 16.53
C VAL A 171 -4.26 0.15 16.03
N PHE A 172 -5.46 -0.09 16.58
CA PHE A 172 -6.65 0.70 16.23
C PHE A 172 -6.51 2.16 16.65
N GLU A 173 -5.86 2.48 17.77
CA GLU A 173 -5.58 3.86 18.14
C GLU A 173 -4.67 4.57 17.13
N GLN A 174 -3.64 3.89 16.62
CA GLN A 174 -2.80 4.45 15.56
C GLN A 174 -3.63 4.74 14.31
N LEU A 175 -4.45 3.77 13.90
CA LEU A 175 -5.31 3.88 12.71
C LEU A 175 -6.37 4.98 12.86
N SER A 176 -6.90 5.20 14.07
CA SER A 176 -7.90 6.23 14.37
C SER A 176 -7.36 7.66 14.29
N ARG A 177 -6.04 7.83 14.48
CA ARG A 177 -5.37 9.15 14.40
C ARG A 177 -5.12 9.60 12.96
N ASP A 178 -5.07 8.67 12.01
CA ASP A 178 -4.91 9.01 10.60
C ASP A 178 -6.25 9.50 10.03
N ILE A 179 -6.35 10.81 9.81
CA ILE A 179 -7.57 11.46 9.31
C ILE A 179 -7.91 11.04 7.87
N ASN A 180 -6.94 10.55 7.12
CA ASN A 180 -7.09 10.10 5.74
C ASN A 180 -7.35 8.59 5.64
N SER A 181 -7.27 7.86 6.75
CA SER A 181 -7.52 6.43 6.75
C SER A 181 -8.99 6.13 6.44
N PRO A 182 -9.28 5.26 5.45
CA PRO A 182 -10.64 4.78 5.22
C PRO A 182 -11.18 3.94 6.38
N TYR A 183 -10.30 3.41 7.24
CA TYR A 183 -10.64 2.58 8.40
C TYR A 183 -10.73 3.35 9.72
N ARG A 184 -10.67 4.69 9.65
CA ARG A 184 -10.66 5.53 10.85
C ARG A 184 -11.92 5.34 11.70
N ARG A 185 -13.08 5.30 11.06
CA ARG A 185 -14.38 5.11 11.74
C ARG A 185 -14.47 3.73 12.38
N GLU A 186 -14.10 2.71 11.63
CA GLU A 186 -14.06 1.31 12.08
C GLU A 186 -13.11 1.14 13.26
N ALA A 187 -11.97 1.82 13.25
CA ALA A 187 -11.01 1.79 14.35
C ALA A 187 -11.61 2.34 15.66
N TYR A 188 -12.28 3.49 15.62
CA TYR A 188 -12.99 4.03 16.79
C TYR A 188 -14.06 3.08 17.32
N SER A 189 -14.86 2.51 16.43
CA SER A 189 -15.89 1.54 16.80
C SER A 189 -15.29 0.26 17.40
N SER A 190 -14.21 -0.25 16.82
CA SER A 190 -13.52 -1.45 17.30
C SER A 190 -12.91 -1.27 18.69
N ILE A 191 -12.29 -0.12 18.97
CA ILE A 191 -11.77 0.20 20.31
C ILE A 191 -12.89 0.11 21.35
N ALA A 192 -14.06 0.71 21.07
CA ALA A 192 -15.20 0.68 22.00
C ALA A 192 -15.70 -0.75 22.24
N ARG A 193 -15.82 -1.55 21.16
CA ARG A 193 -16.23 -2.96 21.24
C ARG A 193 -15.21 -3.81 22.02
N ILE A 194 -13.92 -3.55 21.87
CA ILE A 194 -12.89 -4.28 22.61
C ILE A 194 -13.00 -3.99 24.10
N TYR A 195 -13.18 -2.74 24.51
CA TYR A 195 -13.42 -2.41 25.91
C TYR A 195 -14.71 -3.05 26.46
N GLU A 196 -15.77 -3.12 25.66
CA GLU A 196 -17.00 -3.85 26.01
C GLU A 196 -16.71 -5.36 26.23
N MET A 197 -15.98 -6.00 25.32
CA MET A 197 -15.57 -7.40 25.46
C MET A 197 -14.68 -7.68 26.68
N MET A 198 -13.92 -6.68 27.13
CA MET A 198 -13.10 -6.75 28.33
C MET A 198 -13.90 -6.45 29.63
N ASP A 199 -15.22 -6.24 29.54
CA ASP A 199 -16.11 -5.74 30.63
C ASP A 199 -15.66 -4.40 31.25
N LYS A 200 -14.89 -3.61 30.49
CA LYS A 200 -14.46 -2.25 30.86
C LYS A 200 -15.52 -1.24 30.43
N LYS A 201 -16.67 -1.25 31.13
CA LYS A 201 -17.88 -0.50 30.75
C LYS A 201 -17.68 1.01 30.69
N LYS A 202 -16.85 1.58 31.59
CA LYS A 202 -16.56 3.02 31.65
C LYS A 202 -15.74 3.43 30.40
N GLU A 203 -14.70 2.69 30.11
CA GLU A 203 -13.83 2.91 28.94
C GLU A 203 -14.60 2.70 27.64
N ALA A 204 -15.44 1.66 27.55
CA ALA A 204 -16.31 1.42 26.40
C ALA A 204 -17.27 2.60 26.16
N THR A 205 -17.94 3.08 27.22
CA THR A 205 -18.83 4.24 27.16
C THR A 205 -18.09 5.49 26.69
N GLN A 206 -16.87 5.73 27.18
CA GLN A 206 -16.07 6.87 26.77
C GLN A 206 -15.64 6.77 25.31
N ALA A 207 -15.22 5.59 24.86
CA ALA A 207 -14.83 5.34 23.47
C ALA A 207 -16.02 5.52 22.51
N TYR A 208 -17.21 5.02 22.86
CA TYR A 208 -18.42 5.25 22.07
C TYR A 208 -18.84 6.74 22.03
N LYS A 209 -18.71 7.47 23.13
CA LYS A 209 -18.96 8.93 23.14
C LYS A 209 -17.96 9.65 22.22
N GLN A 210 -16.70 9.24 22.23
CA GLN A 210 -15.69 9.81 21.34
C GLN A 210 -15.99 9.50 19.87
N TYR A 211 -16.43 8.28 19.56
CA TYR A 211 -16.90 7.91 18.22
C TYR A 211 -18.01 8.86 17.75
N LEU A 212 -19.08 9.06 18.52
CA LEU A 212 -20.19 9.95 18.15
C LEU A 212 -19.78 11.42 18.03
N LYS A 213 -18.80 11.85 18.81
CA LYS A 213 -18.25 13.23 18.72
C LYS A 213 -17.57 13.46 17.37
N ILE A 214 -16.91 12.46 16.83
CA ILE A 214 -16.13 12.56 15.58
C ILE A 214 -17.01 12.22 14.35
N PHE A 215 -17.95 11.28 14.52
CA PHE A 215 -18.84 10.78 13.48
C PHE A 215 -20.31 10.90 13.90
N PRO A 216 -20.84 12.12 14.13
CA PRO A 216 -22.21 12.30 14.61
C PRO A 216 -23.31 11.79 13.63
N GLU A 217 -23.00 11.85 12.34
CA GLU A 217 -23.91 11.43 11.25
C GLU A 217 -23.57 10.03 10.69
N ALA A 218 -22.80 9.21 11.45
CA ALA A 218 -22.51 7.85 11.00
C ALA A 218 -23.81 7.02 10.88
N PRO A 219 -23.90 6.10 9.91
CA PRO A 219 -25.10 5.27 9.73
C PRO A 219 -25.48 4.45 10.96
N ASP A 220 -24.52 4.14 11.84
CA ASP A 220 -24.67 3.38 13.07
C ASP A 220 -24.76 4.27 14.34
N ALA A 221 -24.88 5.60 14.19
CA ALA A 221 -24.87 6.53 15.33
C ALA A 221 -25.99 6.23 16.34
N ASP A 222 -27.19 5.86 15.89
CA ASP A 222 -28.30 5.54 16.81
C ASP A 222 -28.07 4.22 17.54
N PHE A 223 -27.47 3.23 16.89
CA PHE A 223 -27.04 2.00 17.55
C PHE A 223 -25.99 2.31 18.64
N VAL A 224 -25.02 3.16 18.35
CA VAL A 224 -23.98 3.56 19.32
C VAL A 224 -24.60 4.34 20.51
N LYS A 225 -25.58 5.22 20.29
CA LYS A 225 -26.35 5.89 21.37
C LYS A 225 -27.05 4.87 22.27
N ALA A 226 -27.70 3.86 21.69
CA ALA A 226 -28.34 2.79 22.43
C ALA A 226 -27.32 1.99 23.26
N LYS A 227 -26.15 1.69 22.73
CA LYS A 227 -25.06 1.03 23.45
C LYS A 227 -24.57 1.86 24.66
N ILE A 228 -24.38 3.17 24.49
CA ILE A 228 -24.02 4.06 25.59
C ILE A 228 -25.08 4.03 26.70
N ALA A 229 -26.37 4.10 26.35
CA ALA A 229 -27.44 4.02 27.33
C ALA A 229 -27.45 2.69 28.08
N GLN A 230 -27.31 1.57 27.37
CA GLN A 230 -27.22 0.23 27.96
C GLN A 230 -26.07 0.11 28.96
N LEU A 231 -24.86 0.53 28.55
CA LEU A 231 -23.67 0.46 29.42
C LEU A 231 -23.78 1.35 30.64
N SER A 232 -24.47 2.50 30.54
CA SER A 232 -24.69 3.45 31.67
C SER A 232 -25.65 2.93 32.72
N ILE A 233 -26.57 2.01 32.38
CA ILE A 233 -27.51 1.39 33.33
C ILE A 233 -26.85 0.25 34.11
N GLN A 234 -25.87 -0.38 33.52
CA GLN A 234 -25.22 -1.58 34.06
C GLN A 234 -23.95 -1.28 34.89
N GLY A 235 -23.47 -0.06 34.95
CA GLY A 235 -22.27 0.40 35.66
C GLY A 235 -22.55 1.44 36.69
#